data_1b53c84b5dd3b296910df3c05944be45
#
_entry.id   1b53c84b5dd3b296910df3c05944be45
#
_cell.length_a   1.000
_cell.length_b   1.000
_cell.length_c   1.000
_cell.angle_alpha   90.00
_cell.angle_beta   90.00
_cell.angle_gamma   90.00
#
_symmetry.space_group_name_H-M   'P 1'
#
loop_
_entity.id
_entity.type
_entity.pdbx_description
1 polymer ?
#
loop_
_entity_poly.entity_id
_entity_poly.type
_entity_poly.pdbx_seq_one_letter_code
_entity_poly.pdbx_strand_id
1 'polypeptide(L)'
;MYSMSRHALFFFLLILSLSLFLVGCGNSAAPSAQGAPASNAANSSTSPQENTPSQEGTQAHAVKDAMGEVKVPAEPKRIVVLDNGALDNLLALGVTPVGAATVSLDKPFFSYLGDKTSGIEKVGTIDQPNLEAIAALKPDLILGTKDQHEAIHSKLMEMAPTVFVETMGLDWKGNLKLHAEAVGKAQEAEKLIADYEKRVADFQAKMGDKIGKTEVSVLRMNADHVRIYLSESYSGKFIEELGFPRPKAQSEKDFAKKATEEQIADMDGDVIFWFSRDQENIMTTKLKGNPLWATLKAVQAGNVYEVSTDPWLSGMGILSRNLMLDEVIKHLDK
;
A
#
# COMPACT_ATOMS: atom_id res chain seq x y z
N MET A 1 -34.67 -12.89 -36.22
CA MET A 1 -35.57 -14.04 -36.04
C MET A 1 -35.15 -14.84 -34.87
N TYR A 2 -36.03 -14.91 -33.86
CA TYR A 2 -36.17 -15.90 -32.76
C TYR A 2 -34.97 -16.04 -31.79
N SER A 3 -35.13 -16.13 -30.46
CA SER A 3 -36.31 -16.15 -29.59
C SER A 3 -35.83 -15.95 -28.14
N MET A 4 -36.62 -15.17 -27.41
CA MET A 4 -36.58 -15.07 -25.92
C MET A 4 -37.16 -16.36 -25.29
N SER A 5 -36.61 -16.74 -24.11
CA SER A 5 -37.33 -17.47 -23.07
C SER A 5 -36.71 -17.16 -21.74
N ARG A 6 -37.22 -16.40 -20.80
CA ARG A 6 -38.42 -16.35 -19.91
C ARG A 6 -38.58 -17.59 -19.02
N HIS A 7 -38.53 -17.27 -17.70
CA HIS A 7 -39.11 -17.90 -16.50
C HIS A 7 -38.35 -19.04 -15.83
N ALA A 8 -38.02 -18.88 -14.53
CA ALA A 8 -38.96 -19.20 -13.48
C ALA A 8 -38.55 -18.69 -12.09
N LEU A 9 -39.47 -17.94 -11.52
CA LEU A 9 -39.63 -17.58 -10.12
C LEU A 9 -40.00 -18.84 -9.32
N PHE A 10 -39.35 -19.13 -8.20
CA PHE A 10 -39.94 -20.00 -7.17
C PHE A 10 -39.78 -19.35 -5.79
N PHE A 11 -40.93 -18.93 -5.29
CA PHE A 11 -41.25 -18.62 -3.92
C PHE A 11 -41.35 -19.96 -3.13
N PHE A 12 -40.72 -20.04 -1.97
CA PHE A 12 -41.23 -20.88 -0.89
C PHE A 12 -41.14 -20.16 0.44
N LEU A 13 -42.30 -19.94 0.98
CA LEU A 13 -42.65 -19.36 2.30
C LEU A 13 -42.89 -20.49 3.30
N LEU A 14 -42.70 -20.16 4.57
CA LEU A 14 -43.24 -20.81 5.80
C LEU A 14 -42.46 -22.03 6.32
N ILE A 15 -42.07 -22.04 7.59
CA ILE A 15 -42.92 -22.22 8.77
C ILE A 15 -42.17 -21.82 10.04
N LEU A 16 -42.86 -21.05 10.86
CA LEU A 16 -42.72 -20.67 12.24
C LEU A 16 -42.91 -21.87 13.17
N SER A 17 -42.04 -22.13 14.15
CA SER A 17 -42.42 -22.87 15.37
C SER A 17 -41.70 -22.30 16.60
N LEU A 18 -42.51 -21.67 17.39
CA LEU A 18 -42.35 -21.15 18.73
C LEU A 18 -42.37 -22.33 19.73
N SER A 19 -41.39 -22.43 20.63
CA SER A 19 -41.53 -23.25 21.86
C SER A 19 -40.89 -22.52 23.04
N LEU A 20 -41.74 -21.93 23.84
CA LEU A 20 -41.47 -21.52 25.23
C LEU A 20 -41.35 -22.76 26.11
N PHE A 21 -40.39 -22.80 27.02
CA PHE A 21 -40.54 -23.44 28.34
C PHE A 21 -39.96 -22.57 29.43
N LEU A 22 -40.79 -22.32 30.40
CA LEU A 22 -40.63 -21.50 31.59
C LEU A 22 -40.19 -22.38 32.79
N VAL A 23 -39.52 -21.70 33.74
CA VAL A 23 -39.64 -21.83 35.21
C VAL A 23 -38.75 -22.87 35.94
N GLY A 24 -38.01 -22.31 36.92
CA GLY A 24 -37.40 -23.02 38.03
C GLY A 24 -36.67 -22.09 38.99
N CYS A 25 -37.41 -21.37 39.83
CA CYS A 25 -36.89 -20.61 41.00
C CYS A 25 -36.44 -21.57 42.12
N GLY A 26 -35.35 -21.19 42.82
CA GLY A 26 -34.93 -21.81 44.08
C GLY A 26 -34.06 -20.89 44.91
N ASN A 27 -34.67 -20.20 45.85
CA ASN A 27 -34.09 -19.24 46.82
C ASN A 27 -33.78 -19.99 48.13
N SER A 28 -32.66 -19.67 48.81
CA SER A 28 -32.54 -19.66 50.30
C SER A 28 -31.12 -19.23 50.70
N ALA A 29 -30.97 -18.03 51.17
CA ALA A 29 -30.82 -17.50 52.54
C ALA A 29 -29.55 -17.93 53.32
N ALA A 30 -28.79 -16.90 53.72
CA ALA A 30 -27.74 -16.91 54.74
C ALA A 30 -28.32 -17.06 56.16
N PRO A 31 -27.51 -17.27 57.25
CA PRO A 31 -26.93 -16.12 57.93
C PRO A 31 -25.57 -16.33 58.63
N SER A 32 -24.93 -15.18 58.84
CA SER A 32 -23.96 -14.66 59.81
C SER A 32 -23.57 -15.45 61.07
N ALA A 33 -22.27 -15.35 61.46
CA ALA A 33 -21.84 -14.80 62.75
C ALA A 33 -20.29 -14.74 62.92
N GLN A 34 -19.85 -13.60 63.29
CA GLN A 34 -18.77 -13.02 64.09
C GLN A 34 -17.85 -13.98 64.90
N GLY A 35 -16.58 -13.54 64.97
CA GLY A 35 -15.64 -13.90 66.06
C GLY A 35 -14.19 -13.69 65.71
N ALA A 36 -13.57 -12.55 66.05
CA ALA A 36 -12.15 -12.38 66.31
C ALA A 36 -11.94 -12.51 67.85
N PRO A 37 -10.72 -12.57 68.46
CA PRO A 37 -9.41 -12.08 67.97
C PRO A 37 -8.16 -12.92 68.38
N ALA A 38 -7.01 -12.48 67.78
CA ALA A 38 -5.64 -12.43 68.35
C ALA A 38 -4.85 -13.71 68.73
N SER A 39 -3.65 -13.93 68.23
CA SER A 39 -2.34 -13.42 68.63
C SER A 39 -1.17 -14.22 68.05
N ASN A 40 -0.16 -13.48 67.66
CA ASN A 40 1.29 -13.76 67.61
C ASN A 40 1.82 -15.23 67.52
N ALA A 41 2.62 -15.44 66.46
CA ALA A 41 4.03 -15.83 66.67
C ALA A 41 4.79 -15.87 65.32
N ALA A 42 5.95 -15.20 65.36
CA ALA A 42 6.94 -15.17 64.30
C ALA A 42 7.52 -16.56 64.00
N ASN A 43 7.68 -16.87 62.72
CA ASN A 43 8.71 -17.82 62.35
C ASN A 43 9.32 -17.45 60.98
N SER A 44 10.54 -17.01 61.01
CA SER A 44 11.39 -16.77 59.86
C SER A 44 11.72 -18.12 59.21
N SER A 45 11.34 -18.29 57.98
CA SER A 45 11.95 -19.29 57.09
C SER A 45 12.30 -18.64 55.76
N THR A 46 13.58 -18.38 55.63
CA THR A 46 14.28 -17.96 54.42
C THR A 46 14.16 -19.09 53.38
N SER A 47 13.35 -18.87 52.35
CA SER A 47 13.38 -19.69 51.14
C SER A 47 14.35 -19.05 50.14
N PRO A 48 15.16 -19.84 49.43
CA PRO A 48 16.07 -19.30 48.42
C PRO A 48 15.22 -18.70 47.27
N GLN A 49 15.48 -17.44 46.96
CA GLN A 49 14.99 -16.79 45.78
C GLN A 49 15.65 -17.45 44.57
N GLU A 50 14.92 -18.28 43.89
CA GLU A 50 15.30 -18.82 42.59
C GLU A 50 15.27 -17.63 41.60
N ASN A 51 16.48 -17.14 41.28
CA ASN A 51 16.67 -16.19 40.20
C ASN A 51 16.30 -16.85 38.88
N THR A 52 15.04 -16.80 38.53
CA THR A 52 14.63 -17.04 37.16
C THR A 52 15.22 -15.89 36.34
N PRO A 53 16.03 -16.15 35.29
CA PRO A 53 16.43 -15.10 34.38
C PRO A 53 15.18 -14.48 33.79
N SER A 54 14.92 -13.21 34.05
CA SER A 54 13.94 -12.43 33.30
C SER A 54 14.35 -12.53 31.85
N GLN A 55 13.66 -13.35 31.07
CA GLN A 55 13.63 -13.14 29.63
C GLN A 55 13.10 -11.72 29.43
N GLU A 56 13.98 -10.80 29.06
CA GLU A 56 13.63 -9.57 28.39
C GLU A 56 12.95 -9.98 27.08
N GLY A 57 11.71 -10.41 27.18
CA GLY A 57 10.82 -10.56 26.05
C GLY A 57 10.53 -9.14 25.55
N THR A 58 11.02 -8.80 24.38
CA THR A 58 10.65 -7.62 23.61
C THR A 58 9.14 -7.41 23.72
N GLN A 59 8.70 -6.36 24.43
CA GLN A 59 7.29 -6.12 24.71
C GLN A 59 6.57 -5.87 23.39
N ALA A 60 5.52 -6.66 23.10
CA ALA A 60 4.63 -6.41 21.98
C ALA A 60 3.96 -5.03 22.16
N HIS A 61 3.77 -4.28 21.08
CA HIS A 61 3.04 -3.02 21.09
C HIS A 61 1.79 -3.11 20.21
N ALA A 62 0.81 -2.24 20.47
CA ALA A 62 -0.41 -2.14 19.70
C ALA A 62 -0.19 -1.23 18.50
N VAL A 63 -0.59 -1.66 17.31
CA VAL A 63 -0.62 -0.88 16.07
C VAL A 63 -2.06 -0.77 15.61
N LYS A 64 -2.51 0.43 15.31
CA LYS A 64 -3.85 0.68 14.76
C LYS A 64 -3.79 0.73 13.23
N ASP A 65 -4.42 -0.22 12.60
CA ASP A 65 -4.41 -0.41 11.15
C ASP A 65 -5.80 -0.23 10.51
N ALA A 66 -5.94 -0.57 9.23
CA ALA A 66 -7.21 -0.49 8.49
C ALA A 66 -8.27 -1.50 8.95
N MET A 67 -7.90 -2.54 9.71
CA MET A 67 -8.80 -3.57 10.23
C MET A 67 -9.10 -3.43 11.73
N GLY A 68 -8.35 -2.56 12.44
CA GLY A 68 -8.53 -2.32 13.87
C GLY A 68 -7.23 -2.18 14.63
N GLU A 69 -7.12 -2.81 15.80
CA GLU A 69 -5.91 -2.81 16.62
C GLU A 69 -5.27 -4.19 16.64
N VAL A 70 -3.99 -4.25 16.30
CA VAL A 70 -3.20 -5.48 16.24
C VAL A 70 -2.01 -5.38 17.19
N LYS A 71 -1.76 -6.43 17.99
CA LYS A 71 -0.55 -6.54 18.80
C LYS A 71 0.57 -7.17 17.96
N VAL A 72 1.63 -6.41 17.75
CA VAL A 72 2.80 -6.84 16.97
C VAL A 72 4.04 -6.97 17.87
N PRO A 73 5.00 -7.86 17.54
CA PRO A 73 6.29 -7.91 18.25
C PRO A 73 7.02 -6.56 18.17
N ALA A 74 7.72 -6.15 19.21
CA ALA A 74 8.48 -4.90 19.19
C ALA A 74 9.57 -4.90 18.09
N GLU A 75 10.13 -6.04 17.79
CA GLU A 75 11.15 -6.23 16.75
C GLU A 75 10.85 -7.51 15.94
N PRO A 76 9.93 -7.47 14.99
CA PRO A 76 9.67 -8.64 14.15
C PRO A 76 10.90 -9.00 13.31
N LYS A 77 11.17 -10.30 13.18
CA LYS A 77 12.36 -10.83 12.48
C LYS A 77 12.01 -11.58 11.20
N ARG A 78 10.79 -12.08 11.10
CA ARG A 78 10.34 -12.91 9.99
C ARG A 78 9.10 -12.27 9.33
N ILE A 79 9.35 -11.20 8.64
CA ILE A 79 8.29 -10.38 8.03
C ILE A 79 7.97 -10.90 6.64
N VAL A 80 6.68 -11.05 6.33
CA VAL A 80 6.17 -11.28 4.98
C VAL A 80 5.39 -10.06 4.53
N VAL A 81 5.63 -9.60 3.30
CA VAL A 81 4.91 -8.46 2.70
C VAL A 81 4.10 -8.91 1.49
N LEU A 82 2.87 -8.42 1.38
CA LEU A 82 1.92 -8.84 0.35
C LEU A 82 1.70 -7.78 -0.74
N ASP A 83 2.35 -6.62 -0.63
CA ASP A 83 2.23 -5.54 -1.61
C ASP A 83 3.54 -4.80 -1.88
N ASN A 84 3.59 -4.07 -3.00
CA ASN A 84 4.77 -3.36 -3.47
C ASN A 84 5.17 -2.20 -2.56
N GLY A 85 4.18 -1.49 -2.00
CA GLY A 85 4.42 -0.33 -1.15
C GLY A 85 5.07 -0.74 0.17
N ALA A 86 4.60 -1.85 0.76
CA ALA A 86 5.21 -2.42 1.96
C ALA A 86 6.65 -2.89 1.68
N LEU A 87 6.89 -3.57 0.55
CA LEU A 87 8.25 -3.99 0.18
C LEU A 87 9.19 -2.79 0.00
N ASP A 88 8.78 -1.79 -0.78
CA ASP A 88 9.54 -0.55 -1.03
C ASP A 88 9.89 0.15 0.29
N ASN A 89 8.88 0.33 1.16
CA ASN A 89 9.03 0.99 2.45
C ASN A 89 9.94 0.24 3.42
N LEU A 90 9.79 -1.08 3.55
CA LEU A 90 10.67 -1.88 4.42
C LEU A 90 12.12 -1.82 3.96
N LEU A 91 12.36 -1.95 2.66
CA LEU A 91 13.72 -1.86 2.10
C LEU A 91 14.33 -0.46 2.29
N ALA A 92 13.51 0.60 2.28
CA ALA A 92 13.94 1.95 2.62
C ALA A 92 14.31 2.11 4.10
N LEU A 93 13.57 1.42 4.99
CA LEU A 93 13.83 1.39 6.44
C LEU A 93 15.00 0.47 6.82
N GLY A 94 15.66 -0.17 5.84
CA GLY A 94 16.75 -1.12 6.08
C GLY A 94 16.28 -2.48 6.61
N VAL A 95 15.00 -2.82 6.43
CA VAL A 95 14.40 -4.10 6.82
C VAL A 95 14.18 -4.95 5.59
N THR A 96 14.81 -6.14 5.56
CA THR A 96 14.60 -7.11 4.46
C THR A 96 13.59 -8.16 4.91
N PRO A 97 12.41 -8.27 4.26
CA PRO A 97 11.44 -9.31 4.60
C PRO A 97 11.94 -10.69 4.19
N VAL A 98 11.49 -11.74 4.87
CA VAL A 98 11.82 -13.14 4.50
C VAL A 98 11.03 -13.62 3.29
N GLY A 99 9.88 -12.99 3.00
CA GLY A 99 9.06 -13.29 1.84
C GLY A 99 8.28 -12.09 1.36
N ALA A 100 8.02 -12.03 0.05
CA ALA A 100 7.22 -10.98 -0.55
C ALA A 100 6.35 -11.51 -1.70
N ALA A 101 5.14 -10.94 -1.83
CA ALA A 101 4.33 -11.13 -3.02
C ALA A 101 4.97 -10.41 -4.21
N THR A 102 4.78 -10.96 -5.40
CA THR A 102 5.42 -10.49 -6.63
C THR A 102 4.44 -9.72 -7.51
N VAL A 103 4.94 -8.80 -8.34
CA VAL A 103 4.10 -8.09 -9.32
C VAL A 103 3.68 -8.97 -10.49
N SER A 104 4.55 -9.91 -10.86
CA SER A 104 4.27 -10.94 -11.86
C SER A 104 5.21 -12.12 -11.65
N LEU A 105 4.89 -13.27 -12.26
CA LEU A 105 5.74 -14.46 -12.17
C LEU A 105 7.06 -14.29 -12.95
N ASP A 106 7.03 -13.59 -14.08
CA ASP A 106 8.18 -13.42 -14.95
C ASP A 106 9.16 -12.34 -14.44
N LYS A 107 8.61 -11.27 -13.81
CA LYS A 107 9.39 -10.18 -13.24
C LYS A 107 8.93 -9.99 -11.79
N PRO A 108 9.50 -10.74 -10.85
CA PRO A 108 8.95 -10.82 -9.49
C PRO A 108 9.00 -9.50 -8.74
N PHE A 109 10.10 -8.77 -8.83
CA PHE A 109 10.29 -7.49 -8.15
C PHE A 109 10.71 -6.40 -9.13
N PHE A 110 10.47 -5.16 -8.76
CA PHE A 110 10.87 -4.02 -9.58
C PHE A 110 12.38 -3.88 -9.65
N SER A 111 12.89 -3.56 -10.85
CA SER A 111 14.32 -3.46 -11.12
C SER A 111 15.03 -2.39 -10.28
N TYR A 112 14.34 -1.32 -9.89
CA TYR A 112 14.91 -0.26 -9.06
C TYR A 112 15.21 -0.71 -7.62
N LEU A 113 14.62 -1.80 -7.14
CA LEU A 113 14.94 -2.36 -5.83
C LEU A 113 16.29 -3.09 -5.82
N GLY A 114 16.77 -3.51 -6.99
CA GLY A 114 18.10 -4.08 -7.19
C GLY A 114 18.38 -5.28 -6.29
N ASP A 115 19.62 -5.36 -5.82
CA ASP A 115 20.10 -6.47 -4.98
C ASP A 115 19.45 -6.54 -3.59
N LYS A 116 18.70 -5.48 -3.18
CA LYS A 116 17.96 -5.46 -1.91
C LYS A 116 16.89 -6.56 -1.84
N THR A 117 16.45 -7.10 -2.98
CA THR A 117 15.49 -8.20 -3.06
C THR A 117 16.13 -9.59 -3.09
N SER A 118 17.45 -9.65 -3.06
CA SER A 118 18.18 -10.93 -3.04
C SER A 118 17.85 -11.73 -1.79
N GLY A 119 17.48 -13.00 -1.96
CA GLY A 119 17.13 -13.90 -0.86
C GLY A 119 15.71 -13.73 -0.30
N ILE A 120 14.89 -12.85 -0.87
CA ILE A 120 13.46 -12.76 -0.52
C ILE A 120 12.70 -13.86 -1.22
N GLU A 121 12.02 -14.72 -0.45
CA GLU A 121 11.19 -15.80 -0.98
C GLU A 121 9.91 -15.25 -1.61
N LYS A 122 9.48 -15.86 -2.71
CA LYS A 122 8.26 -15.47 -3.44
C LYS A 122 7.05 -16.18 -2.83
N VAL A 123 6.06 -15.41 -2.37
CA VAL A 123 4.85 -15.95 -1.73
C VAL A 123 3.59 -15.78 -2.60
N GLY A 124 3.71 -15.97 -3.90
CA GLY A 124 2.63 -15.76 -4.87
C GLY A 124 2.65 -14.34 -5.44
N THR A 125 1.57 -13.93 -6.10
CA THR A 125 1.40 -12.56 -6.60
C THR A 125 0.59 -11.72 -5.61
N ILE A 126 0.58 -10.40 -5.80
CA ILE A 126 -0.24 -9.47 -4.97
C ILE A 126 -1.70 -9.87 -5.01
N ASP A 127 -2.25 -10.13 -6.20
CA ASP A 127 -3.67 -10.49 -6.38
C ASP A 127 -3.97 -11.92 -5.88
N GLN A 128 -2.96 -12.81 -5.82
CA GLN A 128 -3.09 -14.22 -5.44
C GLN A 128 -1.92 -14.66 -4.55
N PRO A 129 -1.88 -14.24 -3.27
CA PRO A 129 -0.88 -14.70 -2.31
C PRO A 129 -1.02 -16.22 -2.06
N ASN A 130 0.12 -16.90 -1.98
CA ASN A 130 0.16 -18.32 -1.68
C ASN A 130 0.26 -18.53 -0.17
N LEU A 131 -0.88 -18.87 0.47
CA LEU A 131 -0.98 -19.05 1.93
C LEU A 131 -0.06 -20.16 2.45
N GLU A 132 0.15 -21.24 1.69
CA GLU A 132 1.06 -22.33 2.10
C GLU A 132 2.52 -21.87 2.11
N ALA A 133 2.93 -21.11 1.09
CA ALA A 133 4.27 -20.52 1.05
C ALA A 133 4.49 -19.51 2.19
N ILE A 134 3.48 -18.69 2.51
CA ILE A 134 3.52 -17.78 3.66
C ILE A 134 3.70 -18.56 4.96
N ALA A 135 2.85 -19.57 5.21
CA ALA A 135 2.92 -20.39 6.42
C ALA A 135 4.26 -21.12 6.57
N ALA A 136 4.83 -21.63 5.46
CA ALA A 136 6.13 -22.30 5.46
C ALA A 136 7.28 -21.38 5.93
N LEU A 137 7.16 -20.06 5.71
CA LEU A 137 8.12 -19.08 6.19
C LEU A 137 8.01 -18.79 7.68
N LYS A 138 6.95 -19.26 8.37
CA LYS A 138 6.70 -19.03 9.80
C LYS A 138 6.89 -17.56 10.16
N PRO A 139 6.10 -16.65 9.57
CA PRO A 139 6.22 -15.21 9.82
C PRO A 139 5.89 -14.89 11.28
N ASP A 140 6.46 -13.80 11.78
CA ASP A 140 6.08 -13.17 13.05
C ASP A 140 5.36 -11.83 12.85
N LEU A 141 5.31 -11.36 11.59
CA LEU A 141 4.52 -10.23 11.11
C LEU A 141 4.19 -10.39 9.63
N ILE A 142 2.96 -10.04 9.26
CA ILE A 142 2.52 -9.96 7.86
C ILE A 142 2.04 -8.52 7.60
N LEU A 143 2.51 -7.92 6.50
CA LEU A 143 2.06 -6.61 6.02
C LEU A 143 1.31 -6.78 4.69
N GLY A 144 0.21 -6.07 4.54
CA GLY A 144 -0.58 -6.10 3.32
C GLY A 144 -1.53 -4.91 3.21
N THR A 145 -2.53 -5.03 2.37
CA THR A 145 -3.49 -3.96 2.10
C THR A 145 -4.92 -4.50 2.11
N LYS A 146 -5.83 -3.73 2.70
CA LYS A 146 -7.22 -4.12 2.89
C LYS A 146 -7.94 -4.28 1.56
N ASP A 147 -7.78 -3.33 0.65
CA ASP A 147 -8.44 -3.34 -0.66
C ASP A 147 -8.14 -4.59 -1.50
N GLN A 148 -7.00 -5.27 -1.26
CA GLN A 148 -6.62 -6.49 -1.99
C GLN A 148 -6.80 -7.76 -1.16
N HIS A 149 -6.55 -7.69 0.16
CA HIS A 149 -6.33 -8.88 0.97
C HIS A 149 -7.37 -9.11 2.08
N GLU A 150 -8.41 -8.25 2.19
CA GLU A 150 -9.44 -8.37 3.22
C GLU A 150 -10.08 -9.77 3.27
N ALA A 151 -10.34 -10.36 2.11
CA ALA A 151 -10.97 -11.68 2.01
C ALA A 151 -10.15 -12.84 2.65
N ILE A 152 -8.83 -12.66 2.79
CA ILE A 152 -7.93 -13.65 3.38
C ILE A 152 -7.39 -13.23 4.75
N HIS A 153 -7.79 -12.06 5.27
CA HIS A 153 -7.25 -11.49 6.51
C HIS A 153 -7.31 -12.45 7.69
N SER A 154 -8.45 -13.13 7.93
CA SER A 154 -8.59 -14.06 9.03
C SER A 154 -7.60 -15.23 8.95
N LYS A 155 -7.34 -15.75 7.75
CA LYS A 155 -6.36 -16.82 7.53
C LYS A 155 -4.92 -16.35 7.76
N LEU A 156 -4.61 -15.09 7.42
CA LEU A 156 -3.30 -14.52 7.69
C LEU A 156 -3.10 -14.32 9.20
N MET A 157 -4.12 -13.86 9.91
CA MET A 157 -4.09 -13.68 11.38
C MET A 157 -3.93 -15.00 12.14
N GLU A 158 -4.33 -16.14 11.56
CA GLU A 158 -4.05 -17.49 12.13
C GLU A 158 -2.55 -17.84 12.06
N MET A 159 -1.79 -17.22 11.15
CA MET A 159 -0.36 -17.50 10.97
C MET A 159 0.53 -16.53 11.76
N ALA A 160 0.20 -15.22 11.75
CA ALA A 160 0.94 -14.19 12.44
C ALA A 160 0.09 -12.90 12.59
N PRO A 161 0.45 -11.98 13.50
CA PRO A 161 -0.07 -10.62 13.52
C PRO A 161 0.01 -10.02 12.11
N THR A 162 -1.13 -9.49 11.63
CA THR A 162 -1.26 -8.97 10.25
C THR A 162 -1.69 -7.52 10.31
N VAL A 163 -0.92 -6.63 9.71
CA VAL A 163 -1.17 -5.17 9.66
C VAL A 163 -1.48 -4.76 8.23
N PHE A 164 -2.63 -4.14 8.03
CA PHE A 164 -3.09 -3.68 6.73
C PHE A 164 -3.16 -2.17 6.63
N VAL A 165 -2.63 -1.61 5.55
CA VAL A 165 -2.98 -0.27 5.09
C VAL A 165 -4.34 -0.29 4.38
N GLU A 166 -5.05 0.84 4.28
CA GLU A 166 -6.36 0.89 3.61
C GLU A 166 -6.21 0.61 2.10
N THR A 167 -5.28 1.33 1.45
CA THR A 167 -4.97 1.18 0.02
C THR A 167 -3.49 1.38 -0.26
N MET A 168 -2.98 0.77 -1.32
CA MET A 168 -1.61 1.01 -1.76
C MET A 168 -1.41 2.44 -2.29
N GLY A 169 -0.35 3.11 -1.87
CA GLY A 169 0.26 4.26 -2.54
C GLY A 169 -0.47 5.60 -2.48
N LEU A 170 -1.79 5.66 -2.29
CA LEU A 170 -2.52 6.94 -2.29
C LEU A 170 -2.14 7.79 -1.06
N ASP A 171 -2.11 7.19 0.11
CA ASP A 171 -1.56 7.79 1.34
C ASP A 171 -0.17 7.18 1.64
N TRP A 172 0.78 7.42 0.76
CA TRP A 172 2.10 6.81 0.87
C TRP A 172 2.84 7.19 2.17
N LYS A 173 2.63 8.42 2.70
CA LYS A 173 3.23 8.87 3.97
C LYS A 173 2.61 8.13 5.16
N GLY A 174 1.28 8.03 5.22
CA GLY A 174 0.58 7.26 6.24
C GLY A 174 0.96 5.78 6.19
N ASN A 175 1.04 5.20 4.98
CA ASN A 175 1.46 3.83 4.79
C ASN A 175 2.91 3.59 5.27
N LEU A 176 3.85 4.49 4.92
CA LEU A 176 5.23 4.39 5.41
C LEU A 176 5.31 4.46 6.95
N LYS A 177 4.57 5.38 7.57
CA LYS A 177 4.51 5.51 9.04
C LYS A 177 3.95 4.25 9.69
N LEU A 178 2.85 3.70 9.16
CA LEU A 178 2.24 2.48 9.68
C LEU A 178 3.18 1.26 9.54
N HIS A 179 3.80 1.08 8.38
CA HIS A 179 4.78 0.02 8.19
C HIS A 179 5.97 0.16 9.14
N ALA A 180 6.46 1.39 9.33
CA ALA A 180 7.58 1.66 10.23
C ALA A 180 7.22 1.43 11.70
N GLU A 181 6.01 1.83 12.13
CA GLU A 181 5.50 1.54 13.46
C GLU A 181 5.44 0.03 13.70
N ALA A 182 4.90 -0.73 12.74
CA ALA A 182 4.79 -2.18 12.83
C ALA A 182 6.15 -2.90 12.95
N VAL A 183 7.24 -2.29 12.45
CA VAL A 183 8.60 -2.89 12.51
C VAL A 183 9.55 -2.17 13.47
N GLY A 184 9.04 -1.27 14.32
CA GLY A 184 9.85 -0.55 15.32
C GLY A 184 10.82 0.48 14.72
N LYS A 185 10.47 1.08 13.57
CA LYS A 185 11.29 2.02 12.78
C LYS A 185 10.64 3.40 12.58
N ALA A 186 9.80 3.84 13.51
CA ALA A 186 9.04 5.07 13.36
C ALA A 186 9.93 6.32 13.17
N GLN A 187 11.06 6.40 13.87
CA GLN A 187 11.98 7.55 13.75
C GLN A 187 12.66 7.60 12.38
N GLU A 188 13.02 6.46 11.83
CA GLU A 188 13.60 6.35 10.50
C GLU A 188 12.60 6.78 9.41
N ALA A 189 11.33 6.44 9.56
CA ALA A 189 10.27 6.88 8.65
C ALA A 189 10.08 8.40 8.68
N GLU A 190 10.03 9.01 9.87
CA GLU A 190 9.95 10.46 9.99
C GLU A 190 11.13 11.16 9.30
N LYS A 191 12.33 10.61 9.45
CA LYS A 191 13.52 11.13 8.77
C LYS A 191 13.41 11.01 7.25
N LEU A 192 13.00 9.83 6.73
CA LEU A 192 12.83 9.63 5.28
C LEU A 192 11.79 10.58 4.68
N ILE A 193 10.68 10.82 5.39
CA ILE A 193 9.64 11.77 4.98
C ILE A 193 10.20 13.19 4.97
N ALA A 194 10.87 13.61 6.04
CA ALA A 194 11.45 14.96 6.13
C ALA A 194 12.51 15.21 5.05
N ASP A 195 13.38 14.22 4.77
CA ASP A 195 14.38 14.32 3.71
C ASP A 195 13.73 14.46 2.32
N TYR A 196 12.66 13.69 2.06
CA TYR A 196 11.89 13.80 0.81
C TYR A 196 11.19 15.17 0.69
N GLU A 197 10.49 15.61 1.75
CA GLU A 197 9.79 16.89 1.76
C GLU A 197 10.74 18.07 1.55
N LYS A 198 11.94 17.99 2.15
CA LYS A 198 13.00 18.99 1.88
C LYS A 198 13.39 19.02 0.41
N ARG A 199 13.59 17.88 -0.22
CA ARG A 199 13.91 17.78 -1.65
C ARG A 199 12.80 18.39 -2.53
N VAL A 200 11.54 18.13 -2.19
CA VAL A 200 10.38 18.73 -2.87
C VAL A 200 10.40 20.25 -2.71
N ALA A 201 10.59 20.76 -1.48
CA ALA A 201 10.65 22.18 -1.21
C ALA A 201 11.81 22.87 -1.94
N ASP A 202 13.00 22.25 -1.95
CA ASP A 202 14.16 22.76 -2.70
C ASP A 202 13.88 22.85 -4.20
N PHE A 203 13.23 21.83 -4.77
CA PHE A 203 12.80 21.83 -6.17
C PHE A 203 11.76 22.93 -6.45
N GLN A 204 10.73 23.06 -5.60
CA GLN A 204 9.70 24.08 -5.71
C GLN A 204 10.30 25.49 -5.65
N ALA A 205 11.25 25.72 -4.74
CA ALA A 205 11.95 27.01 -4.63
C ALA A 205 12.74 27.36 -5.91
N LYS A 206 13.38 26.38 -6.56
CA LYS A 206 14.08 26.59 -7.83
C LYS A 206 13.13 26.86 -8.99
N MET A 207 12.01 26.16 -9.06
CA MET A 207 10.98 26.39 -10.08
C MET A 207 10.32 27.76 -9.93
N GLY A 208 10.19 28.26 -8.69
CA GLY A 208 9.54 29.53 -8.38
C GLY A 208 8.14 29.62 -9.00
N ASP A 209 7.81 30.78 -9.56
CA ASP A 209 6.49 31.03 -10.18
C ASP A 209 6.15 30.15 -11.39
N LYS A 210 7.13 29.44 -11.95
CA LYS A 210 6.88 28.54 -13.08
C LYS A 210 6.03 27.33 -12.67
N ILE A 211 6.17 26.84 -11.43
CA ILE A 211 5.54 25.60 -11.01
C ILE A 211 4.01 25.66 -11.12
N GLY A 212 3.38 26.73 -10.64
CA GLY A 212 1.92 26.91 -10.70
C GLY A 212 1.38 27.27 -12.09
N LYS A 213 2.27 27.42 -13.10
CA LYS A 213 1.91 27.79 -14.47
C LYS A 213 2.24 26.68 -15.47
N THR A 214 2.93 25.62 -15.05
CA THR A 214 3.36 24.53 -15.92
C THR A 214 2.40 23.37 -15.81
N GLU A 215 1.54 23.18 -16.79
CA GLU A 215 0.60 22.06 -16.86
C GLU A 215 1.32 20.77 -17.21
N VAL A 216 1.19 19.74 -16.34
CA VAL A 216 1.88 18.45 -16.52
C VAL A 216 0.89 17.35 -16.84
N SER A 217 1.11 16.66 -17.95
CA SER A 217 0.42 15.46 -18.38
C SER A 217 1.22 14.20 -18.02
N VAL A 218 0.54 13.12 -17.60
CA VAL A 218 1.16 11.82 -17.35
C VAL A 218 0.44 10.75 -18.17
N LEU A 219 1.21 10.09 -19.04
CA LEU A 219 0.69 9.13 -20.01
C LEU A 219 1.32 7.75 -19.83
N ARG A 220 0.51 6.70 -20.01
CA ARG A 220 1.01 5.35 -20.21
C ARG A 220 0.62 4.82 -21.58
N MET A 221 1.62 4.43 -22.36
CA MET A 221 1.42 3.75 -23.62
C MET A 221 1.12 2.27 -23.39
N ASN A 222 0.01 1.79 -23.93
CA ASN A 222 -0.31 0.38 -24.08
C ASN A 222 -0.43 0.08 -25.57
N ALA A 223 -0.38 -1.18 -25.98
CA ALA A 223 -0.40 -1.54 -27.39
C ALA A 223 -1.64 -1.07 -28.16
N ASP A 224 -2.80 -0.95 -27.49
CA ASP A 224 -4.10 -0.64 -28.07
C ASP A 224 -4.66 0.75 -27.71
N HIS A 225 -4.12 1.40 -26.66
CA HIS A 225 -4.59 2.70 -26.18
C HIS A 225 -3.55 3.44 -25.35
N VAL A 226 -3.75 4.73 -25.16
CA VAL A 226 -3.04 5.53 -24.15
C VAL A 226 -3.90 5.61 -22.88
N ARG A 227 -3.30 5.47 -21.73
CA ARG A 227 -3.93 5.81 -20.47
C ARG A 227 -3.40 7.17 -20.00
N ILE A 228 -4.32 8.12 -19.84
CA ILE A 228 -4.03 9.43 -19.27
C ILE A 228 -4.31 9.31 -17.77
N TYR A 229 -3.31 9.44 -16.93
CA TYR A 229 -3.46 9.39 -15.48
C TYR A 229 -4.00 10.68 -14.91
N LEU A 230 -5.01 10.60 -14.05
CA LEU A 230 -5.71 11.73 -13.45
C LEU A 230 -5.37 11.86 -11.95
N SER A 231 -6.04 12.78 -11.25
CA SER A 231 -5.71 13.18 -9.86
C SER A 231 -5.78 12.04 -8.83
N GLU A 232 -6.63 11.03 -9.03
CA GLU A 232 -6.75 9.91 -8.10
C GLU A 232 -5.77 8.76 -8.37
N SER A 233 -4.84 8.93 -9.32
CA SER A 233 -3.76 7.98 -9.57
C SER A 233 -2.52 8.31 -8.73
N TYR A 234 -1.66 7.31 -8.53
CA TYR A 234 -0.39 7.48 -7.80
C TYR A 234 0.51 8.54 -8.44
N SER A 235 0.70 8.48 -9.76
CA SER A 235 1.47 9.48 -10.50
C SER A 235 0.78 10.83 -10.60
N GLY A 236 -0.57 10.86 -10.68
CA GLY A 236 -1.33 12.11 -10.67
C GLY A 236 -1.16 12.86 -9.34
N LYS A 237 -1.35 12.18 -8.21
CA LYS A 237 -1.12 12.76 -6.87
C LYS A 237 0.32 13.21 -6.67
N PHE A 238 1.29 12.51 -7.25
CA PHE A 238 2.68 12.94 -7.21
C PHE A 238 2.90 14.28 -7.92
N ILE A 239 2.34 14.47 -9.10
CA ILE A 239 2.46 15.74 -9.84
C ILE A 239 1.79 16.89 -9.08
N GLU A 240 0.62 16.65 -8.48
CA GLU A 240 -0.08 17.63 -7.64
C GLU A 240 0.71 17.96 -6.36
N GLU A 241 1.33 16.96 -5.72
CA GLU A 241 2.21 17.15 -4.55
C GLU A 241 3.39 18.07 -4.86
N LEU A 242 3.93 17.99 -6.08
CA LEU A 242 4.98 18.92 -6.53
C LEU A 242 4.48 20.34 -6.81
N GLY A 243 3.17 20.57 -6.85
CA GLY A 243 2.55 21.88 -7.10
C GLY A 243 2.24 22.16 -8.56
N PHE A 244 2.34 21.19 -9.45
CA PHE A 244 1.99 21.37 -10.86
C PHE A 244 0.48 21.24 -11.11
N PRO A 245 -0.13 22.19 -11.84
CA PRO A 245 -1.50 22.04 -12.31
C PRO A 245 -1.62 20.94 -13.36
N ARG A 246 -2.82 20.40 -13.48
CA ARG A 246 -3.17 19.43 -14.53
C ARG A 246 -3.83 20.15 -15.72
N PRO A 247 -3.56 19.71 -16.96
CA PRO A 247 -4.29 20.22 -18.12
C PRO A 247 -5.81 20.10 -17.94
N LYS A 248 -6.58 21.04 -18.46
CA LYS A 248 -8.05 21.07 -18.32
C LYS A 248 -8.70 19.73 -18.69
N ALA A 249 -8.25 19.08 -19.76
CA ALA A 249 -8.75 17.78 -20.20
C ALA A 249 -8.42 16.62 -19.22
N GLN A 250 -7.61 16.89 -18.17
CA GLN A 250 -7.10 15.92 -17.19
C GLN A 250 -7.41 16.34 -15.74
N SER A 251 -8.32 17.31 -15.54
CA SER A 251 -8.67 17.87 -14.22
C SER A 251 -9.79 17.10 -13.50
N GLU A 252 -10.31 16.04 -14.09
CA GLU A 252 -11.32 15.19 -13.49
C GLU A 252 -10.75 14.43 -12.28
N LYS A 253 -11.60 14.28 -11.25
CA LYS A 253 -11.27 13.45 -10.07
C LYS A 253 -11.57 12.00 -10.38
N ASP A 254 -10.65 11.34 -11.03
CA ASP A 254 -10.71 9.92 -11.37
C ASP A 254 -9.29 9.35 -11.41
N PHE A 255 -9.18 8.03 -11.51
CA PHE A 255 -7.90 7.33 -11.61
C PHE A 255 -7.22 7.55 -12.96
N ALA A 256 -7.92 7.32 -14.05
CA ALA A 256 -7.38 7.48 -15.40
C ALA A 256 -8.49 7.41 -16.45
N LYS A 257 -8.25 8.01 -17.61
CA LYS A 257 -9.09 7.80 -18.81
C LYS A 257 -8.28 7.12 -19.92
N LYS A 258 -8.99 6.32 -20.73
CA LYS A 258 -8.44 5.76 -21.96
C LYS A 258 -8.60 6.77 -23.10
N ALA A 259 -7.57 6.87 -23.92
CA ALA A 259 -7.55 7.71 -25.11
C ALA A 259 -6.93 6.94 -26.28
N THR A 260 -7.41 7.22 -27.48
CA THR A 260 -6.88 6.72 -28.74
C THR A 260 -6.16 7.85 -29.49
N GLU A 261 -5.65 7.54 -30.69
CA GLU A 261 -5.06 8.55 -31.56
C GLU A 261 -6.04 9.66 -32.02
N GLU A 262 -7.36 9.48 -31.85
CA GLU A 262 -8.37 10.51 -32.13
C GLU A 262 -8.45 11.56 -31.02
N GLN A 263 -7.98 11.22 -29.82
CA GLN A 263 -8.03 12.05 -28.61
C GLN A 263 -6.64 12.59 -28.23
N ILE A 264 -5.73 12.71 -29.19
CA ILE A 264 -4.34 13.20 -28.97
C ILE A 264 -4.36 14.57 -28.28
N ALA A 265 -5.28 15.46 -28.62
CA ALA A 265 -5.36 16.79 -28.01
C ALA A 265 -5.58 16.74 -26.48
N ASP A 266 -6.23 15.70 -25.96
CA ASP A 266 -6.43 15.51 -24.51
C ASP A 266 -5.17 15.09 -23.77
N MET A 267 -4.13 14.69 -24.50
CA MET A 267 -2.83 14.26 -23.96
C MET A 267 -1.88 15.43 -23.72
N ASP A 268 -2.21 16.64 -24.22
CA ASP A 268 -1.32 17.80 -24.18
C ASP A 268 -1.14 18.39 -22.77
N GLY A 269 -0.11 19.21 -22.63
CA GLY A 269 0.26 20.01 -21.48
C GLY A 269 1.45 20.88 -21.84
N ASP A 270 2.08 21.56 -20.87
CA ASP A 270 3.38 22.21 -21.06
C ASP A 270 4.51 21.18 -21.03
N VAL A 271 4.28 20.07 -20.28
CA VAL A 271 5.19 18.95 -20.12
C VAL A 271 4.38 17.66 -20.22
N ILE A 272 4.92 16.66 -20.90
CA ILE A 272 4.41 15.29 -20.93
C ILE A 272 5.48 14.37 -20.34
N PHE A 273 5.15 13.71 -19.22
CA PHE A 273 5.87 12.53 -18.77
C PHE A 273 5.13 11.29 -19.24
N TRP A 274 5.86 10.35 -19.85
CA TRP A 274 5.24 9.12 -20.32
C TRP A 274 6.10 7.91 -20.05
N PHE A 275 5.44 6.77 -19.85
CA PHE A 275 6.06 5.47 -19.71
C PHE A 275 5.27 4.41 -20.50
N SER A 276 5.86 3.25 -20.75
CA SER A 276 5.31 2.27 -21.67
C SER A 276 5.18 0.87 -21.06
N ARG A 277 4.06 0.23 -21.34
CA ARG A 277 3.87 -1.23 -21.29
C ARG A 277 3.69 -1.85 -22.70
N ASP A 278 3.87 -1.04 -23.72
CA ASP A 278 3.84 -1.42 -25.13
C ASP A 278 5.24 -1.86 -25.55
N GLN A 279 5.57 -3.11 -25.34
CA GLN A 279 6.91 -3.67 -25.62
C GLN A 279 7.29 -3.57 -27.10
N GLU A 280 6.32 -3.61 -28.01
CA GLU A 280 6.52 -3.51 -29.45
C GLU A 280 6.47 -2.07 -29.95
N ASN A 281 6.23 -1.09 -29.07
CA ASN A 281 6.10 0.35 -29.39
C ASN A 281 5.01 0.65 -30.45
N ILE A 282 3.95 -0.15 -30.49
CA ILE A 282 2.85 -0.01 -31.45
C ILE A 282 2.17 1.36 -31.30
N MET A 283 1.68 1.68 -30.10
CA MET A 283 1.00 2.93 -29.83
C MET A 283 1.95 4.13 -29.90
N THR A 284 3.16 3.96 -29.36
CA THR A 284 4.19 5.01 -29.42
C THR A 284 4.52 5.38 -30.87
N THR A 285 4.64 4.40 -31.76
CA THR A 285 4.89 4.62 -33.20
C THR A 285 3.70 5.30 -33.87
N LYS A 286 2.48 4.83 -33.60
CA LYS A 286 1.25 5.44 -34.12
C LYS A 286 1.12 6.91 -33.73
N LEU A 287 1.31 7.24 -32.43
CA LEU A 287 1.21 8.63 -31.95
C LEU A 287 2.28 9.52 -32.59
N LYS A 288 3.54 9.12 -32.58
CA LYS A 288 4.63 9.91 -33.16
C LYS A 288 4.49 10.09 -34.69
N GLY A 289 3.83 9.14 -35.36
CA GLY A 289 3.52 9.23 -36.81
C GLY A 289 2.24 10.04 -37.11
N ASN A 290 1.43 10.36 -36.12
CA ASN A 290 0.19 11.12 -36.32
C ASN A 290 0.49 12.64 -36.41
N PRO A 291 0.07 13.35 -37.46
CA PRO A 291 0.29 14.79 -37.58
C PRO A 291 -0.22 15.62 -36.38
N LEU A 292 -1.31 15.19 -35.73
CA LEU A 292 -1.83 15.86 -34.55
C LEU A 292 -0.86 15.82 -33.35
N TRP A 293 -0.04 14.77 -33.24
CA TRP A 293 0.97 14.70 -32.19
C TRP A 293 1.98 15.86 -32.28
N ALA A 294 2.40 16.19 -33.49
CA ALA A 294 3.34 17.28 -33.72
C ALA A 294 2.74 18.67 -33.42
N THR A 295 1.41 18.79 -33.27
CA THR A 295 0.75 20.05 -32.89
C THR A 295 0.67 20.28 -31.40
N LEU A 296 0.95 19.27 -30.57
CA LEU A 296 0.89 19.38 -29.12
C LEU A 296 1.94 20.37 -28.63
N LYS A 297 1.56 21.20 -27.66
CA LYS A 297 2.40 22.25 -27.06
C LYS A 297 3.70 21.67 -26.47
N ALA A 298 3.56 20.58 -25.69
CA ALA A 298 4.73 19.90 -25.13
C ALA A 298 5.67 19.34 -26.21
N VAL A 299 5.13 18.82 -27.32
CA VAL A 299 5.94 18.27 -28.42
C VAL A 299 6.68 19.38 -29.15
N GLN A 300 6.03 20.50 -29.45
CA GLN A 300 6.65 21.66 -30.10
C GLN A 300 7.75 22.29 -29.23
N ALA A 301 7.55 22.28 -27.90
CA ALA A 301 8.54 22.77 -26.94
C ALA A 301 9.69 21.80 -26.64
N GLY A 302 9.60 20.53 -27.11
CA GLY A 302 10.57 19.48 -26.78
C GLY A 302 10.47 18.96 -25.34
N ASN A 303 9.32 19.16 -24.68
CA ASN A 303 9.07 18.81 -23.27
C ASN A 303 8.31 17.48 -23.13
N VAL A 304 8.72 16.48 -23.87
CA VAL A 304 8.13 15.13 -23.82
C VAL A 304 9.19 14.16 -23.35
N TYR A 305 9.03 13.64 -22.14
CA TYR A 305 10.05 12.87 -21.44
C TYR A 305 9.56 11.45 -21.13
N GLU A 306 10.35 10.48 -21.57
CA GLU A 306 10.16 9.09 -21.15
C GLU A 306 10.72 8.91 -19.74
N VAL A 307 9.94 8.27 -18.88
CA VAL A 307 10.29 8.01 -17.49
C VAL A 307 10.17 6.53 -17.17
N SER A 308 10.72 6.13 -16.04
CA SER A 308 10.77 4.73 -15.62
C SER A 308 9.38 4.16 -15.31
N THR A 309 9.01 3.07 -15.98
CA THR A 309 7.67 2.47 -15.84
C THR A 309 7.39 2.03 -14.39
N ASP A 310 8.31 1.30 -13.77
CA ASP A 310 8.06 0.67 -12.46
C ASP A 310 7.75 1.70 -11.35
N PRO A 311 8.56 2.77 -11.12
CA PRO A 311 8.25 3.79 -10.11
C PRO A 311 6.95 4.54 -10.39
N TRP A 312 6.73 4.97 -11.64
CA TRP A 312 5.58 5.81 -12.00
C TRP A 312 4.25 5.06 -12.04
N LEU A 313 4.30 3.76 -12.27
CA LEU A 313 3.09 2.94 -12.38
C LEU A 313 2.66 2.34 -11.05
N SER A 314 3.59 1.72 -10.32
CA SER A 314 3.24 0.80 -9.23
C SER A 314 4.28 0.73 -8.10
N GLY A 315 5.20 1.67 -7.99
CA GLY A 315 6.22 1.65 -6.93
C GLY A 315 5.61 1.75 -5.53
N MET A 316 4.70 2.70 -5.32
CA MET A 316 3.81 2.87 -4.17
C MET A 316 4.48 3.20 -2.83
N GLY A 317 5.83 3.27 -2.74
CA GLY A 317 6.57 3.57 -1.52
C GLY A 317 7.55 4.74 -1.67
N ILE A 318 8.38 4.97 -0.64
CA ILE A 318 9.28 6.12 -0.56
C ILE A 318 10.47 6.03 -1.54
N LEU A 319 10.98 4.82 -1.85
CA LEU A 319 12.06 4.68 -2.83
C LEU A 319 11.58 5.07 -4.22
N SER A 320 10.42 4.58 -4.63
CA SER A 320 9.81 4.95 -5.92
C SER A 320 9.49 6.45 -6.00
N ARG A 321 8.98 7.07 -4.91
CA ARG A 321 8.74 8.52 -4.85
C ARG A 321 10.00 9.33 -5.07
N ASN A 322 11.11 8.92 -4.45
CA ASN A 322 12.40 9.58 -4.64
C ASN A 322 12.88 9.46 -6.09
N LEU A 323 12.73 8.30 -6.72
CA LEU A 323 13.10 8.10 -8.13
C LEU A 323 12.26 8.96 -9.09
N MET A 324 10.93 9.03 -8.84
CA MET A 324 10.06 9.91 -9.62
C MET A 324 10.48 11.38 -9.49
N LEU A 325 10.83 11.83 -8.28
CA LEU A 325 11.33 13.17 -8.04
C LEU A 325 12.68 13.43 -8.75
N ASP A 326 13.59 12.44 -8.73
CA ASP A 326 14.87 12.54 -9.46
C ASP A 326 14.65 12.75 -10.96
N GLU A 327 13.70 12.01 -11.56
CA GLU A 327 13.39 12.16 -12.98
C GLU A 327 12.75 13.51 -13.30
N VAL A 328 11.83 14.00 -12.45
CA VAL A 328 11.26 15.36 -12.62
C VAL A 328 12.33 16.43 -12.51
N ILE A 329 13.19 16.38 -11.49
CA ILE A 329 14.31 17.31 -11.31
C ILE A 329 15.22 17.28 -12.54
N LYS A 330 15.63 16.10 -12.99
CA LYS A 330 16.49 15.91 -14.16
C LYS A 330 15.97 16.62 -15.41
N HIS A 331 14.67 16.65 -15.61
CA HIS A 331 14.06 17.20 -16.82
C HIS A 331 13.64 18.65 -16.69
N LEU A 332 13.25 19.12 -15.51
CA LEU A 332 12.67 20.45 -15.32
C LEU A 332 13.56 21.43 -14.56
N ASP A 333 14.57 20.98 -13.84
CA ASP A 333 15.56 21.84 -13.15
C ASP A 333 16.67 22.26 -14.14
N LYS A 334 16.29 23.17 -15.10
CA LYS A 334 17.20 23.70 -16.13
C LYS A 334 17.34 25.19 -16.02
#